data_9911bc3582927f33146086b8d1124a58
#
_entry.id   9911bc3582927f33146086b8d1124a58
#
_cell.length_a   1.000
_cell.length_b   1.000
_cell.length_c   1.000
_cell.angle_alpha   90.00
_cell.angle_beta   90.00
_cell.angle_gamma   90.00
#
_symmetry.space_group_name_H-M   'P 1'
#
loop_
_entity.id
_entity.type
_entity.pdbx_description
1 polymer ?
#
loop_
_entity_poly.entity_id
_entity_poly.type
_entity_poly.pdbx_seq_one_letter_code
_entity_poly.pdbx_strand_id
1 'polypeptide(L)'
;LTRLNPKTLYSLIFWGLILPILAILIAGLNLMPAVGFAMVAFGSWALGKYSKPFRMSSLAAALLGILKLPTPYLSEFVASFTVLFLQCFLGWSLLSCVARDCQAHGQIDLAATARWQRIAYVLLMVSAPLMAHLLPSDGSFPPFVSFVPTVLLLLAYVPLVWTFQSAKFRLF
;
A
#
# COMPACT_ATOMS: atom_id res chain seq x y z
N LEU A 1 -5.08 -20.35 19.19
CA LEU A 1 -4.48 -19.53 18.14
C LEU A 1 -2.98 -19.47 18.38
N THR A 2 -2.22 -20.31 17.66
CA THR A 2 -0.76 -20.37 17.63
C THR A 2 -0.21 -18.96 17.46
N ARG A 3 0.75 -18.57 18.30
CA ARG A 3 1.44 -17.29 18.19
C ARG A 3 2.22 -17.27 16.87
N LEU A 4 1.63 -16.65 15.84
CA LEU A 4 2.31 -16.47 14.57
C LEU A 4 3.57 -15.62 14.83
N ASN A 5 4.71 -16.07 14.30
CA ASN A 5 5.97 -15.37 14.41
C ASN A 5 5.86 -13.99 13.71
N PRO A 6 6.30 -12.88 14.33
CA PRO A 6 6.32 -11.56 13.70
C PRO A 6 6.93 -11.54 12.30
N LYS A 7 8.00 -12.29 12.06
CA LYS A 7 8.61 -12.46 10.73
C LYS A 7 7.63 -12.97 9.66
N THR A 8 6.77 -13.94 10.03
CA THR A 8 5.75 -14.47 9.14
C THR A 8 4.67 -13.42 8.84
N LEU A 9 4.31 -12.60 9.83
CA LEU A 9 3.34 -11.52 9.67
C LEU A 9 3.86 -10.40 8.75
N TYR A 10 5.13 -10.02 8.89
CA TYR A 10 5.78 -9.09 7.95
C TYR A 10 5.82 -9.67 6.53
N SER A 11 6.07 -10.98 6.38
CA SER A 11 5.99 -11.65 5.07
C SER A 11 4.59 -11.59 4.47
N LEU A 12 3.56 -11.78 5.28
CA LEU A 12 2.18 -11.73 4.83
C LEU A 12 1.80 -10.33 4.31
N ILE A 13 2.19 -9.28 5.04
CA ILE A 13 1.99 -7.89 4.59
C ILE A 13 2.78 -7.63 3.30
N PHE A 14 4.03 -8.07 3.22
CA PHE A 14 4.86 -7.95 2.03
C PHE A 14 4.19 -8.56 0.79
N TRP A 15 3.76 -9.82 0.87
CA TRP A 15 3.07 -10.47 -0.25
C TRP A 15 1.72 -9.83 -0.55
N GLY A 16 0.99 -9.40 0.48
CA GLY A 16 -0.26 -8.67 0.31
C GLY A 16 -0.10 -7.34 -0.43
N LEU A 17 1.04 -6.65 -0.28
CA LEU A 17 1.35 -5.43 -1.02
C LEU A 17 1.84 -5.69 -2.46
N ILE A 18 2.40 -6.87 -2.74
CA ILE A 18 2.79 -7.25 -4.10
C ILE A 18 1.57 -7.53 -4.99
N LEU A 19 0.51 -8.13 -4.47
CA LEU A 19 -0.67 -8.51 -5.26
C LEU A 19 -1.34 -7.34 -5.99
N PRO A 20 -1.56 -6.16 -5.37
CA PRO A 20 -2.02 -4.97 -6.10
C PRO A 20 -1.07 -4.52 -7.22
N ILE A 21 0.25 -4.65 -7.02
CA ILE A 21 1.25 -4.31 -8.06
C ILE A 21 1.11 -5.25 -9.25
N LEU A 22 0.99 -6.55 -8.99
CA LEU A 22 0.78 -7.53 -10.05
C LEU A 22 -0.51 -7.29 -10.82
N ALA A 23 -1.58 -6.87 -10.13
CA ALA A 23 -2.85 -6.52 -10.77
C ALA A 23 -2.76 -5.27 -11.67
N ILE A 24 -1.84 -4.33 -11.36
CA ILE A 24 -1.56 -3.18 -12.23
C ILE A 24 -0.82 -3.64 -13.49
N LEU A 25 0.08 -4.61 -13.36
CA LEU A 25 0.93 -5.08 -14.47
C LEU A 25 0.24 -6.11 -15.38
N ILE A 26 -0.69 -6.89 -14.83
CA ILE A 26 -1.35 -8.00 -15.54
C ILE A 26 -2.84 -7.70 -15.64
N ALA A 27 -3.30 -7.33 -16.84
CA ALA A 27 -4.72 -7.12 -17.11
C ALA A 27 -5.53 -8.41 -16.83
N GLY A 28 -6.68 -8.26 -16.19
CA GLY A 28 -7.60 -9.39 -15.91
C GLY A 28 -7.52 -9.96 -14.49
N LEU A 29 -6.58 -9.53 -13.66
CA LEU A 29 -6.46 -9.98 -12.26
C LEU A 29 -7.28 -9.11 -11.28
N ASN A 30 -8.56 -8.90 -11.57
CA ASN A 30 -9.42 -7.94 -10.86
C ASN A 30 -9.60 -8.24 -9.36
N LEU A 31 -9.51 -9.51 -8.94
CA LEU A 31 -9.66 -9.90 -7.53
C LEU A 31 -8.33 -9.85 -6.74
N MET A 32 -7.20 -9.81 -7.40
CA MET A 32 -5.89 -9.81 -6.74
C MET A 32 -5.69 -8.66 -5.74
N PRO A 33 -6.11 -7.41 -6.04
CA PRO A 33 -6.00 -6.33 -5.06
C PRO A 33 -6.82 -6.58 -3.80
N ALA A 34 -8.03 -7.14 -3.91
CA ALA A 34 -8.87 -7.46 -2.76
C ALA A 34 -8.20 -8.52 -1.87
N VAL A 35 -7.66 -9.58 -2.45
CA VAL A 35 -6.92 -10.64 -1.74
C VAL A 35 -5.66 -10.03 -1.09
N GLY A 36 -4.92 -9.20 -1.80
CA GLY A 36 -3.73 -8.51 -1.29
C GLY A 36 -4.06 -7.67 -0.05
N PHE A 37 -5.09 -6.84 -0.13
CA PHE A 37 -5.52 -6.02 1.01
C PHE A 37 -6.06 -6.86 2.17
N ALA A 38 -6.72 -8.00 1.93
CA ALA A 38 -7.11 -8.94 2.99
C ALA A 38 -5.89 -9.52 3.72
N MET A 39 -4.82 -9.88 3.00
CA MET A 39 -3.56 -10.34 3.59
C MET A 39 -2.89 -9.25 4.43
N VAL A 40 -2.86 -8.01 3.94
CA VAL A 40 -2.34 -6.84 4.69
C VAL A 40 -3.18 -6.60 5.94
N ALA A 41 -4.52 -6.67 5.83
CA ALA A 41 -5.42 -6.49 6.95
C ALA A 41 -5.18 -7.52 8.06
N PHE A 42 -5.10 -8.81 7.69
CA PHE A 42 -4.85 -9.89 8.64
C PHE A 42 -3.46 -9.78 9.28
N GLY A 43 -2.41 -9.56 8.49
CA GLY A 43 -1.04 -9.40 8.98
C GLY A 43 -0.91 -8.22 9.94
N SER A 44 -1.49 -7.08 9.58
CA SER A 44 -1.50 -5.88 10.43
C SER A 44 -2.34 -6.06 11.70
N TRP A 45 -3.48 -6.74 11.61
CA TRP A 45 -4.31 -7.05 12.80
C TRP A 45 -3.56 -7.93 13.79
N ALA A 46 -2.88 -8.97 13.31
CA ALA A 46 -2.11 -9.87 14.14
C ALA A 46 -0.89 -9.16 14.77
N LEU A 47 -0.19 -8.28 14.03
CA LEU A 47 0.86 -7.42 14.56
C LEU A 47 0.33 -6.36 15.53
N GLY A 48 -0.92 -5.94 15.39
CA GLY A 48 -1.59 -5.01 16.30
C GLY A 48 -1.69 -5.50 17.76
N LYS A 49 -1.44 -6.78 18.01
CA LYS A 49 -1.27 -7.34 19.36
C LYS A 49 0.07 -6.92 20.00
N TYR A 50 1.08 -6.67 19.16
CA TYR A 50 2.42 -6.25 19.60
C TYR A 50 2.59 -4.74 19.54
N SER A 51 1.93 -4.06 18.57
CA SER A 51 2.03 -2.62 18.35
C SER A 51 0.69 -2.03 17.92
N LYS A 52 0.06 -1.21 18.80
CA LYS A 52 -1.27 -0.60 18.57
C LYS A 52 -1.46 0.08 17.21
N PRO A 53 -0.44 0.80 16.64
CA PRO A 53 -0.59 1.48 15.34
C PRO A 53 -0.98 0.56 14.19
N PHE A 54 -0.56 -0.72 14.20
CA PHE A 54 -0.94 -1.67 13.15
C PHE A 54 -2.44 -1.94 13.06
N ARG A 55 -3.21 -1.71 14.13
CA ARG A 55 -4.66 -1.86 14.10
C ARG A 55 -5.34 -0.89 13.13
N MET A 56 -4.84 0.34 13.06
CA MET A 56 -5.38 1.34 12.12
C MET A 56 -5.08 0.95 10.66
N SER A 57 -3.87 0.44 10.40
CA SER A 57 -3.52 -0.11 9.08
C SER A 57 -4.40 -1.30 8.70
N SER A 58 -4.74 -2.16 9.67
CA SER A 58 -5.63 -3.30 9.45
C SER A 58 -7.03 -2.86 9.02
N LEU A 59 -7.62 -1.85 9.68
CA LEU A 59 -8.93 -1.31 9.31
C LEU A 59 -8.92 -0.70 7.90
N ALA A 60 -7.91 0.12 7.59
CA ALA A 60 -7.77 0.72 6.26
C ALA A 60 -7.62 -0.34 5.16
N ALA A 61 -6.81 -1.37 5.40
CA ALA A 61 -6.63 -2.46 4.45
C ALA A 61 -7.91 -3.29 4.28
N ALA A 62 -8.65 -3.57 5.34
CA ALA A 62 -9.93 -4.29 5.27
C ALA A 62 -10.96 -3.51 4.44
N LEU A 63 -11.09 -2.19 4.68
CA LEU A 63 -11.98 -1.33 3.90
C LEU A 63 -11.57 -1.28 2.42
N LEU A 64 -10.27 -1.18 2.12
CA LEU A 64 -9.77 -1.24 0.74
C LEU A 64 -10.08 -2.58 0.09
N GLY A 65 -9.92 -3.68 0.80
CA GLY A 65 -10.28 -5.02 0.30
C GLY A 65 -11.75 -5.09 -0.11
N ILE A 66 -12.65 -4.57 0.72
CA ILE A 66 -14.09 -4.53 0.44
C ILE A 66 -14.40 -3.63 -0.76
N LEU A 67 -13.81 -2.43 -0.83
CA LEU A 67 -14.05 -1.47 -1.91
C LEU A 67 -13.48 -1.92 -3.27
N LYS A 68 -12.52 -2.86 -3.27
CA LYS A 68 -12.00 -3.48 -4.50
C LYS A 68 -12.83 -4.66 -4.98
N LEU A 69 -13.82 -5.10 -4.22
CA LEU A 69 -14.84 -6.02 -4.73
C LEU A 69 -15.80 -5.25 -5.67
N PRO A 70 -16.34 -5.91 -6.71
CA PRO A 70 -17.30 -5.27 -7.60
C PRO A 70 -18.59 -4.95 -6.83
N THR A 71 -18.72 -3.68 -6.41
CA THR A 71 -19.90 -3.19 -5.68
C THR A 71 -20.64 -2.16 -6.54
N PRO A 72 -21.92 -2.39 -6.88
CA PRO A 72 -22.69 -1.47 -7.73
C PRO A 72 -23.23 -0.22 -7.02
N TYR A 73 -22.88 0.01 -5.74
CA TYR A 73 -23.60 0.95 -4.90
C TYR A 73 -22.94 2.33 -4.68
N LEU A 74 -21.71 2.55 -5.16
CA LEU A 74 -21.02 3.83 -5.00
C LEU A 74 -20.85 4.50 -6.38
N SER A 75 -21.08 5.81 -6.45
CA SER A 75 -20.71 6.56 -7.65
C SER A 75 -19.21 6.44 -7.87
N GLU A 76 -18.78 6.33 -9.13
CA GLU A 76 -17.35 6.12 -9.48
C GLU A 76 -16.43 7.18 -8.88
N PHE A 77 -16.91 8.43 -8.80
CA PHE A 77 -16.14 9.53 -8.21
C PHE A 77 -15.91 9.33 -6.70
N VAL A 78 -16.97 9.02 -5.94
CA VAL A 78 -16.86 8.81 -4.49
C VAL A 78 -16.02 7.58 -4.18
N ALA A 79 -16.20 6.51 -4.95
CA ALA A 79 -15.40 5.30 -4.80
C ALA A 79 -13.91 5.57 -5.04
N SER A 80 -13.57 6.27 -6.11
CA SER A 80 -12.17 6.57 -6.48
C SER A 80 -11.49 7.45 -5.43
N PHE A 81 -12.18 8.49 -4.96
CA PHE A 81 -11.64 9.38 -3.91
C PHE A 81 -11.45 8.66 -2.58
N THR A 82 -12.43 7.83 -2.18
CA THR A 82 -12.34 7.04 -0.95
C THR A 82 -11.21 6.02 -1.01
N VAL A 83 -11.06 5.33 -2.13
CA VAL A 83 -9.95 4.38 -2.36
C VAL A 83 -8.60 5.10 -2.28
N LEU A 84 -8.45 6.25 -2.93
CA LEU A 84 -7.21 7.04 -2.89
C LEU A 84 -6.87 7.45 -1.45
N PHE A 85 -7.84 7.99 -0.72
CA PHE A 85 -7.65 8.40 0.67
C PHE A 85 -7.22 7.23 1.55
N LEU A 86 -7.91 6.09 1.44
CA LEU A 86 -7.57 4.89 2.21
C LEU A 86 -6.21 4.32 1.83
N GLN A 87 -5.80 4.39 0.57
CA GLN A 87 -4.47 3.95 0.14
C GLN A 87 -3.38 4.86 0.72
N CYS A 88 -3.55 6.18 0.65
CA CYS A 88 -2.63 7.13 1.29
C CYS A 88 -2.51 6.88 2.80
N PHE A 89 -3.65 6.71 3.47
CA PHE A 89 -3.69 6.43 4.90
C PHE A 89 -3.03 5.09 5.25
N LEU A 90 -3.28 4.03 4.47
CA LEU A 90 -2.67 2.72 4.66
C LEU A 90 -1.15 2.80 4.56
N GLY A 91 -0.62 3.35 3.46
CA GLY A 91 0.83 3.48 3.26
C GLY A 91 1.49 4.34 4.35
N TRP A 92 0.86 5.47 4.71
CA TRP A 92 1.34 6.30 5.81
C TRP A 92 1.39 5.57 7.15
N SER A 93 0.32 4.85 7.51
CA SER A 93 0.24 4.12 8.76
C SER A 93 1.20 2.94 8.82
N LEU A 94 1.32 2.16 7.73
CA LEU A 94 2.25 1.05 7.63
C LEU A 94 3.71 1.50 7.76
N LEU A 95 4.13 2.53 7.01
CA LEU A 95 5.49 3.07 7.09
C LEU A 95 5.80 3.69 8.45
N SER A 96 4.79 4.28 9.10
CA SER A 96 4.94 4.80 10.48
C SER A 96 5.13 3.67 11.50
N CYS A 97 4.46 2.53 11.30
CA CYS A 97 4.65 1.34 12.14
C CYS A 97 6.06 0.78 11.96
N VAL A 98 6.50 0.58 10.72
CA VAL A 98 7.87 0.10 10.42
C VAL A 98 8.92 1.04 11.00
N ALA A 99 8.74 2.37 10.85
CA ALA A 99 9.69 3.34 11.41
C ALA A 99 9.80 3.23 12.93
N ARG A 100 8.70 2.99 13.65
CA ARG A 100 8.70 2.78 15.11
C ARG A 100 9.37 1.48 15.50
N ASP A 101 9.02 0.39 14.82
CA ASP A 101 9.60 -0.93 15.11
C ASP A 101 11.12 -0.91 14.86
N CYS A 102 11.55 -0.32 13.75
CA CYS A 102 12.99 -0.15 13.44
C CYS A 102 13.70 0.72 14.50
N GLN A 103 13.07 1.80 14.93
CA GLN A 103 13.63 2.66 15.99
C GLN A 103 13.75 1.92 17.32
N ALA A 104 12.75 1.13 17.70
CA ALA A 104 12.77 0.32 18.93
C ALA A 104 13.87 -0.74 18.92
N HIS A 105 14.28 -1.23 17.76
CA HIS A 105 15.37 -2.20 17.59
C HIS A 105 16.71 -1.56 17.21
N GLY A 106 16.86 -0.24 17.36
CA GLY A 106 18.12 0.47 17.10
C GLY A 106 18.47 0.65 15.60
N GLN A 107 17.56 0.32 14.68
CA GLN A 107 17.75 0.46 13.23
C GLN A 107 17.39 1.89 12.76
N ILE A 108 18.20 2.88 13.16
CA ILE A 108 17.90 4.31 12.97
C ILE A 108 17.82 4.68 11.49
N ASP A 109 18.73 4.14 10.66
CA ASP A 109 18.77 4.45 9.22
C ASP A 109 17.51 3.99 8.49
N LEU A 110 17.05 2.76 8.79
CA LEU A 110 15.83 2.23 8.20
C LEU A 110 14.58 2.97 8.69
N ALA A 111 14.59 3.38 9.97
CA ALA A 111 13.52 4.21 10.52
C ALA A 111 13.45 5.59 9.86
N ALA A 112 14.60 6.22 9.59
CA ALA A 112 14.67 7.49 8.87
C ALA A 112 14.18 7.32 7.42
N THR A 113 14.62 6.28 6.72
CA THR A 113 14.18 5.94 5.37
C THR A 113 12.66 5.78 5.32
N ALA A 114 12.07 4.99 6.23
CA ALA A 114 10.62 4.79 6.29
C ALA A 114 9.85 6.10 6.54
N ARG A 115 10.40 7.02 7.34
CA ARG A 115 9.79 8.35 7.56
C ARG A 115 9.77 9.22 6.30
N TRP A 116 10.82 9.21 5.49
CA TRP A 116 10.85 9.94 4.23
C TRP A 116 9.95 9.29 3.19
N GLN A 117 9.97 7.97 3.11
CA GLN A 117 9.14 7.23 2.16
C GLN A 117 7.64 7.44 2.37
N ARG A 118 7.15 7.64 3.59
CA ARG A 118 5.72 7.90 3.81
C ARG A 118 5.25 9.21 3.15
N ILE A 119 6.11 10.24 3.14
CA ILE A 119 5.82 11.52 2.47
C ILE A 119 5.84 11.31 0.96
N ALA A 120 6.90 10.70 0.44
CA ALA A 120 7.03 10.40 -0.98
C ALA A 120 5.88 9.50 -1.48
N TYR A 121 5.49 8.50 -0.71
CA TYR A 121 4.36 7.63 -1.02
C TYR A 121 3.06 8.41 -1.22
N VAL A 122 2.69 9.27 -0.27
CA VAL A 122 1.47 10.08 -0.36
C VAL A 122 1.52 11.02 -1.55
N LEU A 123 2.65 11.70 -1.77
CA LEU A 123 2.82 12.60 -2.92
C LEU A 123 2.65 11.86 -4.25
N LEU A 124 3.28 10.70 -4.41
CA LEU A 124 3.16 9.88 -5.62
C LEU A 124 1.75 9.33 -5.81
N MET A 125 1.10 8.87 -4.74
CA MET A 125 -0.28 8.35 -4.79
C MET A 125 -1.29 9.43 -5.18
N VAL A 126 -1.11 10.68 -4.77
CA VAL A 126 -1.98 11.81 -5.14
C VAL A 126 -1.66 12.31 -6.55
N SER A 127 -0.37 12.34 -6.92
CA SER A 127 0.04 12.84 -8.25
C SER A 127 -0.41 11.91 -9.39
N ALA A 128 -0.50 10.60 -9.17
CA ALA A 128 -0.89 9.65 -10.21
C ALA A 128 -2.31 9.91 -10.78
N PRO A 129 -3.39 9.98 -9.98
CA PRO A 129 -4.72 10.30 -10.50
C PRO A 129 -4.82 11.75 -10.99
N LEU A 130 -4.08 12.68 -10.39
CA LEU A 130 -4.03 14.05 -10.87
C LEU A 130 -3.45 14.12 -12.28
N MET A 131 -2.35 13.43 -12.55
CA MET A 131 -1.77 13.33 -13.88
C MET A 131 -2.71 12.62 -14.86
N ALA A 132 -3.40 11.56 -14.43
CA ALA A 132 -4.39 10.90 -15.27
C ALA A 132 -5.56 11.81 -15.68
N HIS A 133 -5.91 12.76 -14.80
CA HIS A 133 -6.98 13.75 -15.05
C HIS A 133 -6.52 14.92 -15.93
N LEU A 134 -5.25 15.30 -15.84
CA LEU A 134 -4.66 16.38 -16.64
C LEU A 134 -4.30 15.94 -18.06
N LEU A 135 -4.15 14.64 -18.30
CA LEU A 135 -3.85 14.11 -19.63
C LEU A 135 -5.14 14.08 -20.48
N PRO A 136 -5.20 14.81 -21.59
CA PRO A 136 -6.35 14.78 -22.47
C PRO A 136 -6.56 13.36 -23.06
N SER A 137 -7.82 12.96 -23.13
CA SER A 137 -8.23 11.66 -23.69
C SER A 137 -8.29 11.64 -25.23
N ASP A 138 -7.99 12.77 -25.88
CA ASP A 138 -8.14 12.97 -27.33
C ASP A 138 -6.96 12.46 -28.18
N GLY A 139 -5.98 11.79 -27.55
CA GLY A 139 -4.82 11.23 -28.26
C GLY A 139 -3.78 12.28 -28.70
N SER A 140 -3.88 13.53 -28.25
CA SER A 140 -2.96 14.61 -28.61
C SER A 140 -1.52 14.42 -28.10
N PHE A 141 -1.33 13.51 -27.12
CA PHE A 141 -0.01 13.19 -26.56
C PHE A 141 0.56 11.86 -27.10
N PRO A 142 1.90 11.73 -27.12
CA PRO A 142 2.55 10.49 -27.45
C PRO A 142 2.08 9.32 -26.56
N PRO A 143 1.97 8.08 -27.07
CA PRO A 143 1.43 6.94 -26.30
C PRO A 143 2.13 6.66 -24.98
N PHE A 144 3.43 6.98 -24.84
CA PHE A 144 4.18 6.76 -23.61
C PHE A 144 3.73 7.66 -22.45
N VAL A 145 3.09 8.79 -22.73
CA VAL A 145 2.60 9.72 -21.69
C VAL A 145 1.42 9.12 -20.93
N SER A 146 0.62 8.28 -21.57
CA SER A 146 -0.49 7.56 -20.92
C SER A 146 -0.04 6.57 -19.84
N PHE A 147 1.24 6.14 -19.85
CA PHE A 147 1.81 5.26 -18.82
C PHE A 147 2.30 6.02 -17.58
N VAL A 148 2.40 7.35 -17.62
CA VAL A 148 2.93 8.15 -16.50
C VAL A 148 2.18 7.88 -15.19
N PRO A 149 0.85 7.87 -15.11
CA PRO A 149 0.13 7.54 -13.87
C PRO A 149 0.47 6.15 -13.33
N THR A 150 0.60 5.16 -14.19
CA THR A 150 0.98 3.79 -13.81
C THR A 150 2.41 3.75 -13.25
N VAL A 151 3.34 4.45 -13.87
CA VAL A 151 4.73 4.56 -13.37
C VAL A 151 4.76 5.22 -12.00
N LEU A 152 4.00 6.29 -11.77
CA LEU A 152 3.90 6.96 -10.47
C LEU A 152 3.37 6.03 -9.38
N LEU A 153 2.34 5.22 -9.69
CA LEU A 153 1.83 4.21 -8.77
C LEU A 153 2.89 3.16 -8.43
N LEU A 154 3.62 2.66 -9.42
CA LEU A 154 4.71 1.70 -9.18
C LEU A 154 5.83 2.30 -8.33
N LEU A 155 6.22 3.56 -8.60
CA LEU A 155 7.20 4.29 -7.80
C LEU A 155 6.74 4.51 -6.35
N ALA A 156 5.43 4.58 -6.09
CA ALA A 156 4.90 4.63 -4.74
C ALA A 156 4.98 3.26 -4.04
N TYR A 157 4.54 2.19 -4.70
CA TYR A 157 4.44 0.87 -4.07
C TYR A 157 5.79 0.14 -3.92
N VAL A 158 6.69 0.25 -4.89
CA VAL A 158 7.97 -0.49 -4.86
C VAL A 158 8.82 -0.13 -3.64
N PRO A 159 9.04 1.15 -3.28
CA PRO A 159 9.75 1.50 -2.05
C PRO A 159 9.05 1.02 -0.78
N LEU A 160 7.70 1.05 -0.75
CA LEU A 160 6.92 0.54 0.37
C LEU A 160 7.19 -0.95 0.61
N VAL A 161 7.10 -1.75 -0.46
CA VAL A 161 7.37 -3.19 -0.43
C VAL A 161 8.82 -3.48 -0.02
N TRP A 162 9.77 -2.72 -0.59
CA TRP A 162 11.19 -2.84 -0.25
C TRP A 162 11.46 -2.57 1.23
N THR A 163 10.82 -1.56 1.81
CA THR A 163 10.97 -1.22 3.23
C THR A 163 10.46 -2.34 4.13
N PHE A 164 9.33 -2.95 3.80
CA PHE A 164 8.82 -4.11 4.53
C PHE A 164 9.76 -5.31 4.43
N GLN A 165 10.30 -5.57 3.26
CA GLN A 165 11.28 -6.65 3.06
C GLN A 165 12.56 -6.40 3.87
N SER A 166 13.07 -5.18 3.84
CA SER A 166 14.26 -4.79 4.59
C SER A 166 14.03 -4.86 6.11
N ALA A 167 12.87 -4.41 6.58
CA ALA A 167 12.49 -4.51 7.99
C ALA A 167 12.41 -5.98 8.44
N LYS A 168 11.79 -6.85 7.64
CA LYS A 168 11.72 -8.29 7.92
C LYS A 168 13.10 -8.92 8.14
N PHE A 169 14.10 -8.56 7.33
CA PHE A 169 15.44 -9.14 7.45
C PHE A 169 16.30 -8.51 8.55
N ARG A 170 16.04 -7.26 8.91
CA ARG A 170 16.84 -6.55 9.91
C ARG A 170 16.27 -6.62 11.33
N LEU A 171 14.98 -6.92 11.48
CA LEU A 171 14.32 -6.99 12.78
C LEU A 171 14.21 -8.43 13.31
N PHE A 172 14.23 -9.44 12.43
CA PHE A 172 13.99 -10.85 12.71
C PHE A 172 14.97 -11.77 11.97
#